data_871d255a12534d0970136e49819e6361
#
_entry.id   871d255a12534d0970136e49819e6361
#
_cell.length_a   1.000
_cell.length_b   1.000
_cell.length_c   1.000
_cell.angle_alpha   90.00
_cell.angle_beta   90.00
_cell.angle_gamma   90.00
#
_symmetry.space_group_name_H-M   'P 1'
#
loop_
_entity.id
_entity.type
_entity.pdbx_description
1 polymer ?
#
loop_
_entity_poly.entity_id
_entity_poly.type
_entity_poly.pdbx_seq_one_letter_code
_entity_poly.pdbx_strand_id
1 'polypeptide(L)'
;LGFFSSIIATIVGTMAALALSKKNFFGKKILIGFLISPLIFPVIILGLGLYIFFSRLNLNENFFSLIIAHAALVMPFSLVIVLTSLINFDTTLERAARVMGANAYKAFWNVTFPYIRPAVISSALFSFFISFDELVIALFISGRIWTLPQRIWQDLRYEIDPTIAAVASVLIMITFVGILAGTLIQKRAKKLIGDLK
;
A
#
# COMPACT_ATOMS: atom_id res chain seq x y z
N LEU A 1 -8.80 -7.89 5.89
CA LEU A 1 -7.61 -7.26 6.45
C LEU A 1 -6.86 -6.49 5.38
N GLY A 2 -6.15 -7.14 4.46
CA GLY A 2 -5.27 -6.51 3.47
C GLY A 2 -5.89 -5.34 2.70
N PHE A 3 -7.15 -5.42 2.34
CA PHE A 3 -7.87 -4.34 1.67
C PHE A 3 -7.97 -3.05 2.51
N PHE A 4 -8.36 -3.15 3.77
CA PHE A 4 -8.48 -1.98 4.65
C PHE A 4 -7.11 -1.40 5.00
N SER A 5 -6.13 -2.26 5.27
CA SER A 5 -4.75 -1.83 5.57
C SER A 5 -4.11 -1.12 4.37
N SER A 6 -4.31 -1.62 3.14
CA SER A 6 -3.79 -0.99 1.94
C SER A 6 -4.43 0.37 1.65
N ILE A 7 -5.73 0.53 1.89
CA ILE A 7 -6.42 1.81 1.74
C ILE A 7 -5.83 2.84 2.72
N ILE A 8 -5.75 2.50 4.00
CA ILE A 8 -5.19 3.40 5.02
C ILE A 8 -3.76 3.77 4.69
N ALA A 9 -2.92 2.77 4.37
CA ALA A 9 -1.52 2.97 4.02
C ALA A 9 -1.36 3.86 2.78
N THR A 10 -2.19 3.66 1.75
CA THR A 10 -2.14 4.45 0.52
C THR A 10 -2.57 5.89 0.76
N ILE A 11 -3.62 6.12 1.53
CA ILE A 11 -4.07 7.48 1.88
C ILE A 11 -2.98 8.19 2.67
N VAL A 12 -2.51 7.60 3.77
CA VAL A 12 -1.51 8.21 4.66
C VAL A 12 -0.18 8.40 3.93
N GLY A 13 0.28 7.40 3.18
CA GLY A 13 1.51 7.46 2.40
C GLY A 13 1.45 8.53 1.30
N THR A 14 0.30 8.65 0.60
CA THR A 14 0.09 9.69 -0.42
C THR A 14 0.08 11.08 0.21
N MET A 15 -0.61 11.28 1.35
CA MET A 15 -0.61 12.55 2.06
C MET A 15 0.80 12.94 2.52
N ALA A 16 1.55 11.99 3.07
CA ALA A 16 2.95 12.19 3.46
C ALA A 16 3.82 12.54 2.24
N ALA A 17 3.67 11.85 1.11
CA ALA A 17 4.38 12.13 -0.13
C ALA A 17 4.10 13.55 -0.65
N LEU A 18 2.83 13.97 -0.65
CA LEU A 18 2.43 15.33 -1.05
C LEU A 18 3.04 16.39 -0.15
N ALA A 19 3.05 16.18 1.17
CA ALA A 19 3.66 17.10 2.11
C ALA A 19 5.19 17.20 1.91
N LEU A 20 5.84 16.06 1.70
CA LEU A 20 7.28 15.96 1.51
C LEU A 20 7.77 16.42 0.13
N SER A 21 6.93 16.36 -0.92
CA SER A 21 7.32 16.82 -2.26
C SER A 21 7.40 18.33 -2.36
N LYS A 22 6.49 19.07 -1.70
CA LYS A 22 6.25 20.50 -1.95
C LYS A 22 7.22 21.47 -1.26
N LYS A 23 7.88 21.08 -0.17
CA LYS A 23 8.69 22.01 0.63
C LYS A 23 10.02 21.40 1.06
N ASN A 24 11.08 22.22 0.99
CA ASN A 24 12.31 21.96 1.71
C ASN A 24 12.19 22.63 3.08
N PHE A 25 12.22 21.85 4.14
CA PHE A 25 12.19 22.31 5.53
C PHE A 25 13.25 21.59 6.34
N PHE A 26 13.63 22.23 7.45
CA PHE A 26 14.59 21.64 8.38
C PHE A 26 14.05 20.30 8.92
N GLY A 27 14.89 19.24 8.89
CA GLY A 27 14.48 17.91 9.36
C GLY A 27 13.74 17.04 8.33
N LYS A 28 13.49 17.50 7.09
CA LYS A 28 12.82 16.71 6.04
C LYS A 28 13.48 15.34 5.84
N LYS A 29 14.81 15.28 5.76
CA LYS A 29 15.54 14.01 5.57
C LYS A 29 15.35 13.07 6.75
N ILE A 30 15.34 13.60 7.98
CA ILE A 30 15.11 12.81 9.21
C ILE A 30 13.68 12.25 9.19
N LEU A 31 12.70 13.08 8.84
CA LEU A 31 11.29 12.65 8.75
C LEU A 31 11.10 11.56 7.68
N ILE A 32 11.72 11.70 6.52
CA ILE A 32 11.70 10.66 5.48
C ILE A 32 12.33 9.38 6.02
N GLY A 33 13.50 9.45 6.65
CA GLY A 33 14.17 8.31 7.26
C GLY A 33 13.30 7.62 8.32
N PHE A 34 12.62 8.39 9.17
CA PHE A 34 11.67 7.86 10.15
C PHE A 34 10.47 7.16 9.51
N LEU A 35 9.85 7.77 8.50
CA LEU A 35 8.70 7.20 7.81
C LEU A 35 9.05 5.95 6.99
N ILE A 36 10.29 5.82 6.53
CA ILE A 36 10.78 4.66 5.77
C ILE A 36 11.37 3.59 6.69
N SER A 37 11.67 3.93 7.95
CA SER A 37 12.33 3.02 8.89
C SER A 37 11.68 1.64 9.03
N PRO A 38 10.34 1.46 8.94
CA PRO A 38 9.74 0.12 9.00
C PRO A 38 10.24 -0.83 7.90
N LEU A 39 10.73 -0.32 6.76
CA LEU A 39 11.30 -1.15 5.69
C LEU A 39 12.70 -1.67 6.02
N ILE A 40 13.40 -1.03 6.96
CA ILE A 40 14.78 -1.35 7.31
C ILE A 40 14.81 -2.33 8.48
N PHE A 41 13.85 -2.24 9.39
CA PHE A 41 13.78 -3.12 10.54
C PHE A 41 13.31 -4.52 10.17
N PRO A 42 13.89 -5.57 10.79
CA PRO A 42 13.33 -6.91 10.68
C PRO A 42 11.85 -6.92 11.12
N VAL A 43 10.98 -7.50 10.30
CA VAL A 43 9.51 -7.50 10.53
C VAL A 43 9.15 -8.08 11.89
N ILE A 44 9.92 -9.07 12.37
CA ILE A 44 9.71 -9.68 13.69
C ILE A 44 9.89 -8.66 14.83
N ILE A 45 10.87 -7.75 14.71
CA ILE A 45 11.10 -6.68 15.71
C ILE A 45 9.97 -5.67 15.67
N LEU A 46 9.51 -5.31 14.46
CA LEU A 46 8.37 -4.44 14.28
C LEU A 46 7.09 -5.07 14.87
N GLY A 47 6.84 -6.35 14.59
CA GLY A 47 5.70 -7.09 15.12
C GLY A 47 5.69 -7.14 16.64
N LEU A 48 6.82 -7.43 17.26
CA LEU A 48 6.98 -7.44 18.72
C LEU A 48 6.76 -6.04 19.33
N GLY A 49 7.34 -5.00 18.71
CA GLY A 49 7.14 -3.62 19.15
C GLY A 49 5.68 -3.18 19.10
N LEU A 50 4.98 -3.50 18.00
CA LEU A 50 3.55 -3.23 17.85
C LEU A 50 2.70 -4.03 18.84
N TYR A 51 3.05 -5.29 19.11
CA TYR A 51 2.40 -6.11 20.11
C TYR A 51 2.49 -5.47 21.50
N ILE A 52 3.71 -5.04 21.93
CA ILE A 52 3.91 -4.37 23.21
C ILE A 52 3.12 -3.06 23.26
N PHE A 53 3.11 -2.28 22.18
CA PHE A 53 2.36 -1.03 22.08
C PHE A 53 0.86 -1.25 22.25
N PHE A 54 0.26 -2.17 21.47
CA PHE A 54 -1.18 -2.46 21.57
C PHE A 54 -1.55 -3.14 22.88
N SER A 55 -0.66 -3.95 23.47
CA SER A 55 -0.86 -4.56 24.78
C SER A 55 -1.02 -3.51 25.88
N ARG A 56 -0.19 -2.46 25.86
CA ARG A 56 -0.29 -1.35 26.82
C ARG A 56 -1.59 -0.55 26.70
N LEU A 57 -2.19 -0.56 25.52
CA LEU A 57 -3.46 0.10 25.23
C LEU A 57 -4.67 -0.81 25.44
N ASN A 58 -4.47 -2.08 25.86
CA ASN A 58 -5.52 -3.10 25.95
C ASN A 58 -6.25 -3.33 24.60
N LEU A 59 -5.53 -3.19 23.49
CA LEU A 59 -6.03 -3.35 22.13
C LEU A 59 -5.52 -4.62 21.44
N ASN A 60 -4.98 -5.57 22.21
CA ASN A 60 -4.58 -6.88 21.67
C ASN A 60 -5.81 -7.67 21.20
N GLU A 61 -5.57 -8.57 20.26
CA GLU A 61 -6.59 -9.47 19.70
C GLU A 61 -7.77 -8.72 19.03
N ASN A 62 -7.54 -7.46 18.63
CA ASN A 62 -8.54 -6.64 17.99
C ASN A 62 -8.26 -6.54 16.49
N PHE A 63 -9.28 -6.77 15.67
CA PHE A 63 -9.18 -6.67 14.21
C PHE A 63 -8.72 -5.29 13.74
N PHE A 64 -9.12 -4.24 14.44
CA PHE A 64 -8.69 -2.87 14.13
C PHE A 64 -7.20 -2.67 14.36
N SER A 65 -6.65 -3.17 15.47
CA SER A 65 -5.22 -3.11 15.77
C SER A 65 -4.39 -3.85 14.71
N LEU A 66 -4.89 -4.99 14.27
CA LEU A 66 -4.27 -5.75 13.19
C LEU A 66 -4.27 -4.97 11.86
N ILE A 67 -5.36 -4.28 11.53
CA ILE A 67 -5.43 -3.40 10.34
C ILE A 67 -4.38 -2.28 10.44
N ILE A 68 -4.28 -1.61 11.58
CA ILE A 68 -3.34 -0.49 11.78
C ILE A 68 -1.89 -0.99 11.74
N ALA A 69 -1.61 -2.15 12.34
CA ALA A 69 -0.28 -2.74 12.32
C ALA A 69 0.19 -3.05 10.88
N HIS A 70 -0.68 -3.68 10.09
CA HIS A 70 -0.41 -3.95 8.68
C HIS A 70 -0.28 -2.64 7.88
N ALA A 71 -1.15 -1.65 8.13
CA ALA A 71 -1.06 -0.34 7.47
C ALA A 71 0.27 0.36 7.79
N ALA A 72 0.75 0.30 9.04
CA ALA A 72 2.04 0.87 9.42
C ALA A 72 3.23 0.21 8.71
N LEU A 73 3.18 -1.12 8.51
CA LEU A 73 4.19 -1.85 7.76
C LEU A 73 4.23 -1.43 6.29
N VAL A 74 3.06 -1.31 5.64
CA VAL A 74 3.00 -1.12 4.19
C VAL A 74 2.91 0.35 3.74
N MET A 75 2.65 1.29 4.66
CA MET A 75 2.60 2.73 4.37
C MET A 75 3.88 3.29 3.75
N PRO A 76 5.10 2.90 4.18
CA PRO A 76 6.32 3.37 3.56
C PRO A 76 6.43 3.06 2.06
N PHE A 77 5.89 1.93 1.60
CA PHE A 77 5.87 1.60 0.16
C PHE A 77 5.01 2.60 -0.61
N SER A 78 3.82 2.93 -0.09
CA SER A 78 2.96 3.94 -0.70
C SER A 78 3.63 5.32 -0.71
N LEU A 79 4.29 5.69 0.39
CA LEU A 79 5.07 6.93 0.46
C LEU A 79 6.14 6.99 -0.63
N VAL A 80 6.97 5.95 -0.76
CA VAL A 80 8.10 5.95 -1.71
C VAL A 80 7.60 5.98 -3.15
N ILE A 81 6.62 5.15 -3.51
CA ILE A 81 6.10 5.06 -4.87
C ILE A 81 5.48 6.40 -5.29
N VAL A 82 4.64 6.99 -4.45
CA VAL A 82 3.97 8.26 -4.78
C VAL A 82 4.95 9.43 -4.73
N LEU A 83 5.87 9.47 -3.77
CA LEU A 83 6.90 10.51 -3.68
C LEU A 83 7.81 10.52 -4.90
N THR A 84 8.22 9.35 -5.39
CA THR A 84 9.01 9.23 -6.63
C THR A 84 8.25 9.80 -7.83
N SER A 85 6.96 9.53 -7.94
CA SER A 85 6.11 10.11 -8.99
C SER A 85 6.03 11.64 -8.88
N LEU A 86 5.88 12.16 -7.65
CA LEU A 86 5.81 13.61 -7.41
C LEU A 86 7.13 14.34 -7.64
N ILE A 87 8.28 13.70 -7.40
CA ILE A 87 9.60 14.28 -7.71
C ILE A 87 9.77 14.47 -9.22
N ASN A 88 9.23 13.59 -10.03
CA ASN A 88 9.29 13.67 -11.50
C ASN A 88 8.18 14.54 -12.10
N PHE A 89 7.28 15.07 -11.27
CA PHE A 89 6.19 15.94 -11.73
C PHE A 89 6.68 17.36 -12.02
N ASP A 90 6.40 17.84 -13.23
CA ASP A 90 6.68 19.25 -13.57
C ASP A 90 5.69 20.20 -12.89
N THR A 91 6.17 20.88 -11.86
CA THR A 91 5.38 21.85 -11.09
C THR A 91 4.97 23.08 -11.89
N THR A 92 5.54 23.33 -13.08
CA THR A 92 5.13 24.42 -13.96
C THR A 92 3.71 24.24 -14.46
N LEU A 93 3.26 22.99 -14.64
CA LEU A 93 1.88 22.68 -15.03
C LEU A 93 0.86 23.11 -13.96
N GLU A 94 1.16 22.90 -12.67
CA GLU A 94 0.30 23.37 -11.57
C GLU A 94 0.29 24.91 -11.51
N ARG A 95 1.44 25.54 -11.74
CA ARG A 95 1.56 27.03 -11.79
C ARG A 95 0.78 27.60 -12.96
N ALA A 96 0.89 27.02 -14.15
CA ALA A 96 0.15 27.45 -15.32
C ALA A 96 -1.37 27.39 -15.10
N ALA A 97 -1.87 26.30 -14.49
CA ALA A 97 -3.28 26.19 -14.14
C ALA A 97 -3.73 27.30 -13.18
N ARG A 98 -2.88 27.67 -12.21
CA ARG A 98 -3.18 28.78 -11.28
C ARG A 98 -3.19 30.15 -11.97
N VAL A 99 -2.29 30.40 -12.91
CA VAL A 99 -2.29 31.63 -13.73
C VAL A 99 -3.57 31.73 -14.56
N MET A 100 -4.10 30.61 -15.05
CA MET A 100 -5.39 30.53 -15.75
C MET A 100 -6.62 30.62 -14.82
N GLY A 101 -6.44 30.96 -13.53
CA GLY A 101 -7.53 31.16 -12.58
C GLY A 101 -7.96 29.95 -11.77
N ALA A 102 -7.27 28.82 -11.85
CA ALA A 102 -7.57 27.68 -10.98
C ALA A 102 -7.06 27.97 -9.55
N ASN A 103 -7.91 27.75 -8.56
CA ASN A 103 -7.47 27.73 -7.16
C ASN A 103 -6.61 26.48 -6.87
N ALA A 104 -5.97 26.42 -5.70
CA ALA A 104 -5.08 25.32 -5.32
C ALA A 104 -5.76 23.95 -5.37
N TYR A 105 -7.03 23.85 -4.99
CA TYR A 105 -7.81 22.62 -5.01
C TYR A 105 -8.07 22.16 -6.46
N LYS A 106 -8.53 23.06 -7.34
CA LYS A 106 -8.76 22.74 -8.76
C LYS A 106 -7.45 22.38 -9.46
N ALA A 107 -6.34 23.09 -9.21
CA ALA A 107 -5.03 22.76 -9.77
C ALA A 107 -4.57 21.35 -9.32
N PHE A 108 -4.76 21.00 -8.06
CA PHE A 108 -4.45 19.65 -7.58
C PHE A 108 -5.27 18.59 -8.29
N TRP A 109 -6.59 18.68 -8.28
CA TRP A 109 -7.48 17.62 -8.81
C TRP A 109 -7.43 17.50 -10.33
N ASN A 110 -7.19 18.60 -11.06
CA ASN A 110 -7.20 18.60 -12.53
C ASN A 110 -5.82 18.41 -13.15
N VAL A 111 -4.72 18.64 -12.41
CA VAL A 111 -3.36 18.55 -12.94
C VAL A 111 -2.51 17.57 -12.15
N THR A 112 -2.32 17.81 -10.84
CA THR A 112 -1.40 16.99 -10.02
C THR A 112 -1.94 15.57 -9.81
N PHE A 113 -3.20 15.42 -9.37
CA PHE A 113 -3.78 14.12 -9.06
C PHE A 113 -3.88 13.18 -10.27
N PRO A 114 -4.34 13.61 -11.46
CA PRO A 114 -4.33 12.76 -12.65
C PRO A 114 -2.95 12.23 -13.01
N TYR A 115 -1.90 13.05 -12.83
CA TYR A 115 -0.52 12.64 -13.07
C TYR A 115 -0.06 11.54 -12.10
N ILE A 116 -0.32 11.70 -10.79
CA ILE A 116 0.10 10.73 -9.78
C ILE A 116 -0.84 9.54 -9.64
N ARG A 117 -2.03 9.59 -10.22
CA ARG A 117 -3.06 8.53 -10.10
C ARG A 117 -2.53 7.13 -10.40
N PRO A 118 -1.74 6.89 -11.47
CA PRO A 118 -1.15 5.57 -11.71
C PRO A 118 -0.25 5.11 -10.56
N ALA A 119 0.55 6.01 -9.99
CA ALA A 119 1.42 5.70 -8.86
C ALA A 119 0.60 5.37 -7.59
N VAL A 120 -0.48 6.12 -7.33
CA VAL A 120 -1.39 5.84 -6.20
C VAL A 120 -2.06 4.47 -6.35
N ILE A 121 -2.55 4.13 -7.55
CA ILE A 121 -3.15 2.82 -7.81
C ILE A 121 -2.11 1.70 -7.65
N SER A 122 -0.92 1.87 -8.22
CA SER A 122 0.18 0.90 -8.10
C SER A 122 0.60 0.72 -6.64
N SER A 123 0.68 1.80 -5.87
CA SER A 123 1.02 1.72 -4.45
C SER A 123 -0.05 1.01 -3.62
N ALA A 124 -1.33 1.22 -3.94
CA ALA A 124 -2.44 0.52 -3.29
C ALA A 124 -2.40 -0.99 -3.55
N LEU A 125 -2.17 -1.39 -4.80
CA LEU A 125 -2.02 -2.80 -5.17
C LEU A 125 -0.82 -3.43 -4.49
N PHE A 126 0.34 -2.76 -4.50
CA PHE A 126 1.55 -3.26 -3.87
C PHE A 126 1.38 -3.41 -2.35
N SER A 127 0.80 -2.41 -1.69
CA SER A 127 0.48 -2.45 -0.27
C SER A 127 -0.52 -3.56 0.07
N PHE A 128 -1.49 -3.81 -0.82
CA PHE A 128 -2.43 -4.92 -0.66
C PHE A 128 -1.71 -6.27 -0.70
N PHE A 129 -0.86 -6.51 -1.69
CA PHE A 129 -0.17 -7.79 -1.81
C PHE A 129 0.77 -8.05 -0.63
N ILE A 130 1.53 -7.05 -0.18
CA ILE A 130 2.41 -7.21 0.98
C ILE A 130 1.59 -7.47 2.25
N SER A 131 0.50 -6.72 2.47
CA SER A 131 -0.35 -6.93 3.64
C SER A 131 -1.11 -8.26 3.58
N PHE A 132 -1.42 -8.77 2.39
CA PHE A 132 -2.11 -10.04 2.21
C PHE A 132 -1.20 -11.23 2.55
N ASP A 133 0.07 -11.15 2.19
CA ASP A 133 1.08 -12.21 2.44
C ASP A 133 1.71 -12.14 3.83
N GLU A 134 1.42 -11.06 4.59
CA GLU A 134 2.09 -10.80 5.86
C GLU A 134 1.64 -11.77 6.97
N LEU A 135 2.59 -12.56 7.43
CA LEU A 135 2.39 -13.57 8.46
C LEU A 135 2.88 -13.11 9.85
N VAL A 136 4.06 -12.46 9.89
CA VAL A 136 4.79 -12.25 11.15
C VAL A 136 4.05 -11.31 12.08
N ILE A 137 3.60 -10.16 11.59
CA ILE A 137 2.79 -9.22 12.39
C ILE A 137 1.50 -9.88 12.85
N ALA A 138 0.86 -10.65 11.96
CA ALA A 138 -0.36 -11.36 12.31
C ALA A 138 -0.12 -12.35 13.45
N LEU A 139 0.99 -13.09 13.48
CA LEU A 139 1.33 -14.03 14.56
C LEU A 139 1.42 -13.34 15.94
N PHE A 140 1.83 -12.07 15.99
CA PHE A 140 1.93 -11.34 17.26
C PHE A 140 0.62 -10.68 17.70
N ILE A 141 -0.21 -10.19 16.75
CA ILE A 141 -1.29 -9.26 17.08
C ILE A 141 -2.68 -9.88 16.93
N SER A 142 -2.84 -10.89 16.06
CA SER A 142 -4.17 -11.36 15.65
C SER A 142 -4.98 -12.05 16.75
N GLY A 143 -4.32 -12.61 17.76
CA GLY A 143 -4.98 -13.39 18.80
C GLY A 143 -5.81 -14.56 18.23
N ARG A 144 -7.14 -14.47 18.38
CA ARG A 144 -8.08 -15.48 17.88
C ARG A 144 -8.51 -15.27 16.42
N ILE A 145 -8.13 -14.16 15.81
CA ILE A 145 -8.50 -13.80 14.44
C ILE A 145 -7.42 -14.32 13.51
N TRP A 146 -7.65 -15.46 12.90
CA TRP A 146 -6.69 -16.12 12.03
C TRP A 146 -6.69 -15.52 10.63
N THR A 147 -5.52 -15.09 10.15
CA THR A 147 -5.33 -14.72 8.75
C THR A 147 -5.05 -15.95 7.90
N LEU A 148 -5.24 -15.85 6.59
CA LEU A 148 -4.95 -16.95 5.67
C LEU A 148 -3.48 -17.43 5.78
N PRO A 149 -2.45 -16.54 5.78
CA PRO A 149 -1.07 -16.97 5.98
C PRO A 149 -0.83 -17.69 7.31
N GLN A 150 -1.46 -17.24 8.40
CA GLN A 150 -1.35 -17.93 9.69
C GLN A 150 -1.96 -19.33 9.66
N ARG A 151 -3.12 -19.48 8.99
CA ARG A 151 -3.76 -20.79 8.85
C ARG A 151 -2.88 -21.74 8.07
N ILE A 152 -2.38 -21.32 6.92
CA ILE A 152 -1.44 -22.10 6.10
C ILE A 152 -0.20 -22.47 6.91
N TRP A 153 0.36 -21.54 7.69
CA TRP A 153 1.54 -21.78 8.52
C TRP A 153 1.30 -22.82 9.59
N GLN A 154 0.13 -22.82 10.22
CA GLN A 154 -0.22 -23.82 11.24
C GLN A 154 -0.46 -25.19 10.62
N ASP A 155 -1.22 -25.27 9.55
CA ASP A 155 -1.50 -26.53 8.88
C ASP A 155 -0.21 -27.20 8.39
N LEU A 156 0.77 -26.42 7.90
CA LEU A 156 2.11 -26.93 7.52
C LEU A 156 2.92 -27.49 8.71
N ARG A 157 2.66 -27.03 9.93
CA ARG A 157 3.40 -27.49 11.12
C ARG A 157 2.86 -28.79 11.71
N TYR A 158 1.59 -29.04 11.58
CA TYR A 158 0.93 -30.13 12.29
C TYR A 158 0.54 -31.29 11.35
N GLU A 159 0.05 -31.00 10.16
CA GLU A 159 -0.30 -32.00 9.16
C GLU A 159 -0.18 -31.39 7.76
N ILE A 160 0.39 -32.16 6.81
CA ILE A 160 0.40 -31.73 5.39
C ILE A 160 -1.00 -32.00 4.83
N ASP A 161 -1.88 -30.99 4.93
CA ASP A 161 -3.25 -31.08 4.43
C ASP A 161 -3.28 -30.73 2.93
N PRO A 162 -3.91 -31.54 2.07
CA PRO A 162 -4.14 -31.21 0.66
C PRO A 162 -4.89 -29.90 0.42
N THR A 163 -5.59 -29.36 1.42
CA THR A 163 -6.27 -28.06 1.33
C THR A 163 -5.32 -26.92 1.03
N ILE A 164 -4.06 -26.99 1.50
CA ILE A 164 -3.03 -25.97 1.19
C ILE A 164 -2.79 -25.90 -0.33
N ALA A 165 -2.67 -27.05 -0.98
CA ALA A 165 -2.49 -27.11 -2.43
C ALA A 165 -3.72 -26.59 -3.18
N ALA A 166 -4.93 -26.85 -2.67
CA ALA A 166 -6.17 -26.32 -3.22
C ALA A 166 -6.23 -24.78 -3.11
N VAL A 167 -5.90 -24.21 -1.95
CA VAL A 167 -5.83 -22.76 -1.74
C VAL A 167 -4.80 -22.12 -2.67
N ALA A 168 -3.59 -22.69 -2.75
CA ALA A 168 -2.55 -22.20 -3.66
C ALA A 168 -3.02 -22.22 -5.12
N SER A 169 -3.67 -23.28 -5.56
CA SER A 169 -4.22 -23.40 -6.92
C SER A 169 -5.27 -22.35 -7.22
N VAL A 170 -6.17 -22.06 -6.26
CA VAL A 170 -7.20 -21.01 -6.40
C VAL A 170 -6.53 -19.62 -6.50
N LEU A 171 -5.54 -19.31 -5.67
CA LEU A 171 -4.82 -18.03 -5.71
C LEU A 171 -4.07 -17.84 -7.03
N ILE A 172 -3.41 -18.91 -7.52
CA ILE A 172 -2.74 -18.89 -8.84
C ILE A 172 -3.76 -18.63 -9.95
N MET A 173 -4.90 -19.30 -9.91
CA MET A 173 -5.96 -19.12 -10.92
C MET A 173 -6.52 -17.69 -10.91
N ILE A 174 -6.79 -17.13 -9.72
CA ILE A 174 -7.26 -15.74 -9.57
C ILE A 174 -6.22 -14.77 -10.14
N THR A 175 -4.94 -14.97 -9.83
CA THR A 175 -3.85 -14.13 -10.32
C THR A 175 -3.72 -14.21 -11.83
N PHE A 176 -3.78 -15.41 -12.38
CA PHE A 176 -3.70 -15.64 -13.83
C PHE A 176 -4.87 -14.98 -14.59
N VAL A 177 -6.10 -15.15 -14.09
CA VAL A 177 -7.30 -14.48 -14.64
C VAL A 177 -7.18 -12.96 -14.54
N GLY A 178 -6.68 -12.44 -13.42
CA GLY A 178 -6.44 -11.01 -13.22
C GLY A 178 -5.46 -10.42 -14.24
N ILE A 179 -4.34 -11.13 -14.48
CA ILE A 179 -3.33 -10.72 -15.47
C ILE A 179 -3.93 -10.77 -16.90
N LEU A 180 -4.65 -11.82 -17.25
CA LEU A 180 -5.30 -11.93 -18.55
C LEU A 180 -6.31 -10.81 -18.77
N ALA A 181 -7.18 -10.56 -17.78
CA ALA A 181 -8.16 -9.47 -17.85
C ALA A 181 -7.45 -8.10 -18.01
N GLY A 182 -6.41 -7.84 -17.24
CA GLY A 182 -5.62 -6.61 -17.34
C GLY A 182 -4.98 -6.41 -18.72
N THR A 183 -4.40 -7.46 -19.29
CA THR A 183 -3.80 -7.39 -20.64
C THR A 183 -4.84 -7.17 -21.73
N LEU A 184 -6.01 -7.79 -21.61
CA LEU A 184 -7.12 -7.60 -22.56
C LEU A 184 -7.68 -6.17 -22.50
N ILE A 185 -7.86 -5.61 -21.29
CA ILE A 185 -8.30 -4.23 -21.11
C ILE A 185 -7.29 -3.25 -21.72
N GLN A 186 -5.98 -3.46 -21.47
CA GLN A 186 -4.94 -2.61 -22.05
C GLN A 186 -4.90 -2.69 -23.58
N LYS A 187 -5.04 -3.88 -24.17
CA LYS A 187 -5.12 -4.04 -25.63
C LYS A 187 -6.31 -3.31 -26.21
N ARG A 188 -7.49 -3.40 -25.58
CA ARG A 188 -8.70 -2.67 -26.02
C ARG A 188 -8.51 -1.15 -25.92
N ALA A 189 -7.94 -0.66 -24.83
CA ALA A 189 -7.66 0.77 -24.66
C ALA A 189 -6.67 1.30 -25.72
N LYS A 190 -5.60 0.56 -26.04
CA LYS A 190 -4.65 0.93 -27.11
C LYS A 190 -5.30 0.95 -28.50
N LYS A 191 -6.19 0.01 -28.78
CA LYS A 191 -6.91 -0.04 -30.06
C LYS A 191 -7.82 1.18 -30.24
N LEU A 192 -8.58 1.55 -29.20
CA LEU A 192 -9.44 2.73 -29.23
C LEU A 192 -8.66 4.05 -29.41
N ILE A 193 -7.43 4.16 -28.87
CA ILE A 193 -6.59 5.34 -29.03
C ILE A 193 -5.90 5.34 -30.42
N GLY A 194 -5.57 4.16 -30.96
CA GLY A 194 -4.98 4.01 -32.28
C GLY A 194 -5.93 4.33 -33.44
N ASP A 195 -7.21 4.06 -33.27
CA ASP A 195 -8.27 4.33 -34.26
C ASP A 195 -8.69 5.82 -34.29
N LEU A 196 -8.17 6.66 -33.38
CA LEU A 196 -8.41 8.10 -33.31
C LEU A 196 -7.27 8.97 -33.93
N LYS A 197 -6.24 8.32 -34.50
CA LYS A 197 -5.17 8.96 -35.28
C LYS A 197 -5.32 8.66 -36.75
#